data_9af58c66678aeab1f2b082f662cfccf6
#
_entry.id   9af58c66678aeab1f2b082f662cfccf6
#
_cell.length_a   1.000
_cell.length_b   1.000
_cell.length_c   1.000
_cell.angle_alpha   90.00
_cell.angle_beta   90.00
_cell.angle_gamma   90.00
#
_symmetry.space_group_name_H-M   'P 1'
#
loop_
_entity.id
_entity.type
_entity.pdbx_description
1 polymer ?
#
loop_
_entity_poly.entity_id
_entity_poly.type
_entity_poly.pdbx_seq_one_letter_code
_entity_poly.pdbx_strand_id
1 'polypeptide(L)'
;MTSIIFLVLVCYNIPPQLQPLVLFSHFLARRLVSRLFPLFDSTGPPTQSRAPSVQNELIMLSLPAIAGQAIEPLAQLMETAYVGRLGPLELASAGVSMSIFNILSKVFNIPLLSVATSFVAEDISRNAGKSTPGHLHPDDEMAERKALPSVSTALVLAAAIGVFEALAMYLGSGIFLNVMGIPPASPMRISAERFLKIRAIGAPAVVVYLAIQGIFRGFKDTKTPVLCLGFGNFSAVLMFPLLMYYFGLGVTGAAISTVVSQYFVAFLMIWYLNKKTILSLPNIQSMDFGGYLSSGGFLLGRTLAAVMTITLSTSMAARQGALAMAAHQICLQVWLSVSLLADAQAASGQALIASSCAKGDYRTVKEITFSALKTGLITGISLAIILGVSFSSIATMFTKDAEVLAITRSGLLFVSASQPINALAYIFDGLHYGISDFSYAAWSMMTVGAISSAFILYAPSVVGLSGVWSGLTLFMGLRTVAGYMRLISKNGPWWFLQEDIPKNWRLDGAQRGLA
;
A
#
# COMPACT_ATOMS: atom_id res chain seq x y z
N MET A 1 -6.04 -8.40 10.70
CA MET A 1 -7.21 -8.55 11.60
C MET A 1 -7.75 -7.22 12.00
N THR A 2 -6.89 -6.31 12.45
CA THR A 2 -7.32 -4.99 12.84
C THR A 2 -8.15 -4.29 11.77
N SER A 3 -7.79 -4.34 10.49
CA SER A 3 -8.50 -3.54 9.48
C SER A 3 -9.85 -4.12 9.03
N ILE A 4 -10.02 -5.43 8.86
CA ILE A 4 -11.31 -6.01 8.43
C ILE A 4 -12.14 -6.44 9.65
N ILE A 5 -11.58 -7.11 10.63
CA ILE A 5 -12.29 -7.33 11.91
C ILE A 5 -12.57 -5.99 12.57
N PHE A 6 -11.66 -5.04 12.51
CA PHE A 6 -11.86 -3.68 12.92
C PHE A 6 -13.01 -3.02 12.13
N LEU A 7 -13.02 -3.11 10.81
CA LEU A 7 -14.14 -2.60 10.00
C LEU A 7 -15.43 -3.38 10.23
N VAL A 8 -15.38 -4.71 10.33
CA VAL A 8 -16.54 -5.55 10.63
C VAL A 8 -17.02 -5.33 12.06
N LEU A 9 -16.14 -5.24 13.06
CA LEU A 9 -16.51 -4.91 14.44
C LEU A 9 -16.98 -3.46 14.59
N VAL A 10 -16.38 -2.53 13.84
CA VAL A 10 -16.84 -1.14 13.79
C VAL A 10 -18.20 -1.05 13.11
N CYS A 11 -18.42 -1.76 11.99
CA CYS A 11 -19.74 -1.79 11.34
C CYS A 11 -20.79 -2.56 12.16
N TYR A 12 -20.38 -3.58 12.91
CA TYR A 12 -21.29 -4.37 13.76
C TYR A 12 -21.67 -3.66 15.07
N ASN A 13 -20.78 -2.79 15.59
CA ASN A 13 -21.00 -1.99 16.80
C ASN A 13 -21.54 -0.58 16.53
N ILE A 14 -21.89 -0.23 15.28
CA ILE A 14 -22.59 1.04 15.03
C ILE A 14 -24.01 0.91 15.57
N PRO A 15 -24.38 1.67 16.62
CA PRO A 15 -25.75 1.67 17.13
C PRO A 15 -26.73 1.98 15.97
N PRO A 16 -27.89 1.32 15.90
CA PRO A 16 -28.88 1.54 14.83
C PRO A 16 -29.26 3.00 14.63
N GLN A 17 -29.15 3.82 15.69
CA GLN A 17 -29.40 5.26 15.68
C GLN A 17 -28.38 6.07 14.86
N LEU A 18 -27.23 5.52 14.55
CA LEU A 18 -26.13 6.20 13.82
C LEU A 18 -26.01 5.76 12.35
N GLN A 19 -26.77 4.77 11.90
CA GLN A 19 -26.85 4.39 10.48
C GLN A 19 -27.26 5.56 9.55
N PRO A 20 -28.18 6.47 9.95
CA PRO A 20 -28.48 7.66 9.16
C PRO A 20 -27.31 8.63 9.01
N LEU A 21 -26.39 8.68 9.99
CA LEU A 21 -25.18 9.52 9.92
C LEU A 21 -24.18 9.05 8.85
N VAL A 22 -24.10 7.76 8.61
CA VAL A 22 -23.27 7.19 7.52
C VAL A 22 -23.85 7.55 6.15
N LEU A 23 -25.18 7.52 6.00
CA LEU A 23 -25.87 7.99 4.79
C LEU A 23 -25.75 9.51 4.62
N PHE A 24 -25.83 10.26 5.70
CA PHE A 24 -25.64 11.72 5.69
C PHE A 24 -24.20 12.10 5.34
N SER A 25 -23.19 11.28 5.73
CA SER A 25 -21.80 11.49 5.35
C SER A 25 -21.59 11.40 3.83
N HIS A 26 -22.23 10.45 3.17
CA HIS A 26 -22.24 10.32 1.70
C HIS A 26 -22.86 11.55 1.00
N PHE A 27 -23.93 12.08 1.59
CA PHE A 27 -24.59 13.29 1.06
C PHE A 27 -23.73 14.54 1.26
N LEU A 28 -23.15 14.70 2.46
CA LEU A 28 -22.24 15.81 2.81
C LEU A 28 -20.96 15.77 1.95
N ALA A 29 -20.38 14.58 1.77
CA ALA A 29 -19.22 14.38 0.92
C ALA A 29 -19.49 14.77 -0.54
N ARG A 30 -20.66 14.40 -1.10
CA ARG A 30 -21.06 14.81 -2.45
C ARG A 30 -21.17 16.33 -2.58
N ARG A 31 -21.73 17.03 -1.59
CA ARG A 31 -21.84 18.51 -1.58
C ARG A 31 -20.48 19.20 -1.38
N LEU A 32 -19.59 18.63 -0.58
CA LEU A 32 -18.23 19.16 -0.40
C LEU A 32 -17.39 19.01 -1.65
N VAL A 33 -17.48 17.86 -2.34
CA VAL A 33 -16.78 17.64 -3.62
C VAL A 33 -17.20 18.65 -4.67
N SER A 34 -18.50 18.93 -4.83
CA SER A 34 -18.98 19.93 -5.80
C SER A 34 -18.56 21.37 -5.43
N ARG A 35 -18.32 21.67 -4.15
CA ARG A 35 -17.85 23.00 -3.72
C ARG A 35 -16.32 23.15 -3.74
N LEU A 36 -15.57 22.08 -3.44
CA LEU A 36 -14.11 22.10 -3.45
C LEU A 36 -13.50 22.02 -4.84
N PHE A 37 -14.24 21.49 -5.79
CA PHE A 37 -13.79 21.33 -7.17
C PHE A 37 -14.80 21.93 -8.20
N PRO A 38 -15.10 23.23 -8.12
CA PRO A 38 -16.09 23.85 -9.01
C PRO A 38 -15.66 23.88 -10.49
N LEU A 39 -14.37 23.75 -10.78
CA LEU A 39 -13.81 23.69 -12.15
C LEU A 39 -14.14 22.38 -12.89
N PHE A 40 -14.80 21.42 -12.25
CA PHE A 40 -14.92 20.05 -12.73
C PHE A 40 -16.36 19.54 -12.87
N ASP A 41 -17.34 20.45 -12.73
CA ASP A 41 -18.76 20.12 -12.89
C ASP A 41 -19.21 20.31 -14.37
N SER A 42 -18.43 19.76 -15.32
CA SER A 42 -18.83 19.66 -16.71
C SER A 42 -19.55 18.32 -16.95
N THR A 43 -20.77 18.20 -16.44
CA THR A 43 -21.72 17.17 -16.86
C THR A 43 -22.25 17.50 -18.25
N GLY A 44 -21.52 17.08 -19.29
CA GLY A 44 -22.10 16.91 -20.59
C GLY A 44 -23.17 15.80 -20.58
N PRO A 45 -24.20 15.83 -21.43
CA PRO A 45 -25.28 14.85 -21.42
C PRO A 45 -24.73 13.42 -21.63
N PRO A 46 -25.33 12.40 -20.98
CA PRO A 46 -24.85 11.01 -21.06
C PRO A 46 -25.05 10.49 -22.49
N THR A 47 -23.97 10.37 -23.23
CA THR A 47 -23.98 9.67 -24.52
C THR A 47 -23.96 8.16 -24.22
N GLN A 48 -25.02 7.49 -24.64
CA GLN A 48 -25.21 6.07 -24.56
C GLN A 48 -24.07 5.31 -25.25
N SER A 49 -23.21 4.64 -24.44
CA SER A 49 -22.56 3.39 -24.81
C SER A 49 -22.27 2.62 -23.52
N ARG A 50 -22.66 1.35 -23.49
CA ARG A 50 -22.59 0.41 -22.36
C ARG A 50 -21.15 -0.06 -22.06
N ALA A 51 -20.23 0.85 -21.79
CA ALA A 51 -19.01 0.52 -21.06
C ALA A 51 -19.32 0.60 -19.56
N PRO A 52 -18.82 -0.32 -18.71
CA PRO A 52 -18.96 -0.17 -17.26
C PRO A 52 -18.44 1.22 -16.88
N SER A 53 -19.21 1.96 -16.09
CA SER A 53 -18.79 3.31 -15.71
C SER A 53 -17.42 3.21 -15.04
N VAL A 54 -16.49 4.13 -15.33
CA VAL A 54 -15.14 4.19 -14.75
C VAL A 54 -15.18 4.02 -13.22
N GLN A 55 -16.22 4.56 -12.59
CA GLN A 55 -16.42 4.41 -11.15
C GLN A 55 -16.67 2.95 -10.74
N ASN A 56 -17.45 2.20 -11.52
CA ASN A 56 -17.69 0.78 -11.23
C ASN A 56 -16.42 -0.04 -11.43
N GLU A 57 -15.62 0.24 -12.46
CA GLU A 57 -14.34 -0.44 -12.67
C GLU A 57 -13.37 -0.17 -11.51
N LEU A 58 -13.27 1.09 -11.05
CA LEU A 58 -12.46 1.46 -9.89
C LEU A 58 -12.91 0.72 -8.62
N ILE A 59 -14.21 0.67 -8.32
CA ILE A 59 -14.75 -0.03 -7.14
C ILE A 59 -14.50 -1.53 -7.25
N MET A 60 -14.75 -2.14 -8.40
CA MET A 60 -14.57 -3.58 -8.63
C MET A 60 -13.12 -4.03 -8.46
N LEU A 61 -12.15 -3.17 -8.78
CA LEU A 61 -10.73 -3.45 -8.55
C LEU A 61 -10.32 -3.17 -7.09
N SER A 62 -10.90 -2.16 -6.46
CA SER A 62 -10.53 -1.77 -5.09
C SER A 62 -11.02 -2.75 -4.04
N LEU A 63 -12.22 -3.33 -4.18
CA LEU A 63 -12.77 -4.23 -3.16
C LEU A 63 -11.92 -5.48 -2.92
N PRO A 64 -11.48 -6.25 -3.95
CA PRO A 64 -10.57 -7.37 -3.72
C PRO A 64 -9.21 -6.90 -3.20
N ALA A 65 -8.68 -5.75 -3.68
CA ALA A 65 -7.42 -5.21 -3.20
C ALA A 65 -7.46 -4.89 -1.69
N ILE A 66 -8.56 -4.31 -1.19
CA ILE A 66 -8.79 -4.08 0.25
C ILE A 66 -8.75 -5.41 1.02
N ALA A 67 -9.47 -6.43 0.53
CA ALA A 67 -9.46 -7.74 1.16
C ALA A 67 -8.05 -8.35 1.20
N GLY A 68 -7.29 -8.23 0.10
CA GLY A 68 -5.91 -8.72 0.00
C GLY A 68 -4.97 -8.08 1.00
N GLN A 69 -5.09 -6.77 1.23
CA GLN A 69 -4.26 -6.05 2.20
C GLN A 69 -4.52 -6.44 3.67
N ALA A 70 -5.66 -7.06 3.96
CA ALA A 70 -5.97 -7.51 5.31
C ALA A 70 -5.47 -8.93 5.63
N ILE A 71 -5.21 -9.76 4.62
CA ILE A 71 -4.84 -11.17 4.80
C ILE A 71 -3.51 -11.30 5.54
N GLU A 72 -2.50 -10.55 5.16
CA GLU A 72 -1.16 -10.64 5.76
C GLU A 72 -1.14 -10.17 7.23
N PRO A 73 -1.71 -9.03 7.63
CA PRO A 73 -1.85 -8.68 9.04
C PRO A 73 -2.63 -9.72 9.86
N LEU A 74 -3.63 -10.37 9.26
CA LEU A 74 -4.37 -11.46 9.90
C LEU A 74 -3.45 -12.64 10.24
N ALA A 75 -2.65 -13.07 9.27
CA ALA A 75 -1.71 -14.17 9.46
C ALA A 75 -0.64 -13.84 10.51
N GLN A 76 -0.11 -12.62 10.49
CA GLN A 76 0.87 -12.14 11.49
C GLN A 76 0.29 -12.12 12.91
N LEU A 77 -0.99 -11.81 13.06
CA LEU A 77 -1.66 -11.89 14.37
C LEU A 77 -1.81 -13.32 14.86
N MET A 78 -2.17 -14.23 13.96
CA MET A 78 -2.23 -15.66 14.30
C MET A 78 -0.85 -16.18 14.70
N GLU A 79 0.21 -15.85 13.94
CA GLU A 79 1.58 -16.16 14.30
C GLU A 79 1.94 -15.66 15.70
N THR A 80 1.65 -14.38 15.98
CA THR A 80 1.88 -13.75 17.28
C THR A 80 1.11 -14.44 18.41
N ALA A 81 -0.16 -14.81 18.16
CA ALA A 81 -0.98 -15.51 19.15
C ALA A 81 -0.46 -16.92 19.47
N TYR A 82 0.02 -17.66 18.47
CA TYR A 82 0.63 -18.97 18.69
C TYR A 82 1.98 -18.84 19.41
N VAL A 83 2.85 -17.92 18.98
CA VAL A 83 4.15 -17.69 19.64
C VAL A 83 3.97 -17.21 21.08
N GLY A 84 2.98 -16.37 21.35
CA GLY A 84 2.67 -15.88 22.70
C GLY A 84 2.33 -16.98 23.70
N ARG A 85 1.85 -18.14 23.24
CA ARG A 85 1.58 -19.30 24.12
C ARG A 85 2.85 -20.06 24.53
N LEU A 86 3.99 -19.83 23.87
CA LEU A 86 5.28 -20.44 24.26
C LEU A 86 5.91 -19.73 25.45
N GLY A 87 5.72 -18.41 25.55
CA GLY A 87 6.23 -17.61 26.64
C GLY A 87 6.57 -16.16 26.24
N PRO A 88 6.79 -15.28 27.22
CA PRO A 88 7.07 -13.87 26.95
C PRO A 88 8.43 -13.64 26.27
N LEU A 89 9.42 -14.48 26.55
CA LEU A 89 10.75 -14.38 25.95
C LEU A 89 10.71 -14.70 24.45
N GLU A 90 10.00 -15.76 24.09
CA GLU A 90 9.78 -16.21 22.72
C GLU A 90 9.00 -15.18 21.92
N LEU A 91 7.93 -14.65 22.51
CA LEU A 91 7.11 -13.62 21.89
C LEU A 91 7.92 -12.36 21.62
N ALA A 92 8.70 -11.89 22.58
CA ALA A 92 9.54 -10.71 22.42
C ALA A 92 10.62 -10.93 21.35
N SER A 93 11.27 -12.11 21.33
CA SER A 93 12.29 -12.49 20.35
C SER A 93 11.73 -12.50 18.92
N ALA A 94 10.57 -13.13 18.72
CA ALA A 94 9.87 -13.15 17.44
C ALA A 94 9.40 -11.76 17.01
N GLY A 95 8.83 -10.97 17.93
CA GLY A 95 8.30 -9.65 17.65
C GLY A 95 9.36 -8.67 17.13
N VAL A 96 10.55 -8.66 17.76
CA VAL A 96 11.68 -7.83 17.29
C VAL A 96 12.14 -8.28 15.91
N SER A 97 12.29 -9.58 15.71
CA SER A 97 12.76 -10.13 14.44
C SER A 97 11.76 -9.87 13.30
N MET A 98 10.45 -10.00 13.56
CA MET A 98 9.39 -9.60 12.63
C MET A 98 9.44 -8.11 12.28
N SER A 99 9.72 -7.26 13.27
CA SER A 99 9.83 -5.81 13.05
C SER A 99 10.99 -5.48 12.13
N ILE A 100 12.16 -6.09 12.33
CA ILE A 100 13.34 -5.93 11.46
C ILE A 100 12.98 -6.36 10.03
N PHE A 101 12.41 -7.56 9.87
CA PHE A 101 12.02 -8.09 8.58
C PHE A 101 11.04 -7.14 7.85
N ASN A 102 9.98 -6.70 8.55
CA ASN A 102 8.95 -5.86 7.96
C ASN A 102 9.48 -4.47 7.55
N ILE A 103 10.40 -3.88 8.31
CA ILE A 103 11.00 -2.58 7.97
C ILE A 103 11.84 -2.72 6.69
N LEU A 104 12.73 -3.71 6.64
CA LEU A 104 13.60 -3.93 5.47
C LEU A 104 12.78 -4.25 4.23
N SER A 105 11.84 -5.19 4.33
CA SER A 105 10.97 -5.55 3.21
C SER A 105 10.15 -4.37 2.68
N LYS A 106 9.58 -3.53 3.54
CA LYS A 106 8.79 -2.38 3.09
C LYS A 106 9.61 -1.38 2.28
N VAL A 107 10.86 -1.14 2.68
CA VAL A 107 11.73 -0.16 2.02
C VAL A 107 11.98 -0.52 0.56
N PHE A 108 12.22 -1.79 0.25
CA PHE A 108 12.54 -2.24 -1.11
C PHE A 108 11.31 -2.67 -1.92
N ASN A 109 10.33 -3.30 -1.26
CA ASN A 109 9.23 -3.96 -1.96
C ASN A 109 8.12 -3.01 -2.39
N ILE A 110 7.83 -1.95 -1.62
CA ILE A 110 6.82 -0.94 -2.00
C ILE A 110 7.19 -0.25 -3.32
N PRO A 111 8.45 0.23 -3.51
CA PRO A 111 8.88 0.78 -4.78
C PRO A 111 8.73 -0.19 -5.95
N LEU A 112 9.19 -1.43 -5.80
CA LEU A 112 9.16 -2.43 -6.87
C LEU A 112 7.72 -2.78 -7.28
N LEU A 113 6.82 -2.97 -6.30
CA LEU A 113 5.40 -3.25 -6.54
C LEU A 113 4.74 -2.11 -7.33
N SER A 114 5.02 -0.85 -6.95
CA SER A 114 4.42 0.32 -7.59
C SER A 114 4.92 0.51 -9.02
N VAL A 115 6.24 0.39 -9.25
CA VAL A 115 6.83 0.49 -10.60
C VAL A 115 6.33 -0.63 -11.50
N ALA A 116 6.30 -1.88 -11.00
CA ALA A 116 5.79 -3.03 -11.75
C ALA A 116 4.32 -2.82 -12.17
N THR A 117 3.48 -2.25 -11.29
CA THR A 117 2.08 -1.96 -11.61
C THR A 117 1.95 -1.01 -12.80
N SER A 118 2.69 0.10 -12.81
CA SER A 118 2.62 1.11 -13.87
C SER A 118 3.21 0.58 -15.19
N PHE A 119 4.41 0.03 -15.16
CA PHE A 119 5.11 -0.40 -16.38
C PHE A 119 4.42 -1.58 -17.07
N VAL A 120 3.87 -2.53 -16.31
CA VAL A 120 3.11 -3.64 -16.89
C VAL A 120 1.79 -3.15 -17.48
N ALA A 121 1.08 -2.22 -16.82
CA ALA A 121 -0.14 -1.64 -17.36
C ALA A 121 0.12 -0.86 -18.67
N GLU A 122 1.24 -0.14 -18.75
CA GLU A 122 1.69 0.55 -19.96
C GLU A 122 2.02 -0.43 -21.09
N ASP A 123 2.82 -1.47 -20.82
CA ASP A 123 3.23 -2.47 -21.82
C ASP A 123 2.02 -3.20 -22.42
N ILE A 124 1.09 -3.65 -21.58
CA ILE A 124 -0.15 -4.30 -22.04
C ILE A 124 -0.92 -3.38 -22.97
N SER A 125 -1.04 -2.12 -22.58
CA SER A 125 -1.84 -1.14 -23.32
C SER A 125 -1.19 -0.76 -24.65
N ARG A 126 0.14 -0.62 -24.72
CA ARG A 126 0.90 -0.36 -25.96
C ARG A 126 0.83 -1.55 -26.91
N ASN A 127 0.90 -2.77 -26.39
CA ASN A 127 0.84 -3.99 -27.22
C ASN A 127 -0.56 -4.24 -27.78
N ALA A 128 -1.62 -3.89 -27.05
CA ALA A 128 -2.99 -3.94 -27.55
C ALA A 128 -3.23 -2.95 -28.72
N GLY A 129 -2.55 -1.80 -28.74
CA GLY A 129 -2.65 -0.82 -29.82
C GLY A 129 -1.88 -1.22 -31.10
N LYS A 130 -0.93 -2.15 -31.04
CA LYS A 130 -0.15 -2.64 -32.19
C LYS A 130 -0.77 -3.83 -32.91
N SER A 131 -1.81 -4.45 -32.38
CA SER A 131 -2.54 -5.54 -33.04
C SER A 131 -3.48 -4.97 -34.09
N THR A 132 -3.08 -5.05 -35.37
CA THR A 132 -3.88 -4.61 -36.53
C THR A 132 -5.17 -5.43 -36.62
N PRO A 133 -6.35 -4.83 -36.85
CA PRO A 133 -7.59 -5.59 -37.06
C PRO A 133 -7.60 -6.16 -38.47
N GLY A 134 -7.10 -7.39 -38.64
CA GLY A 134 -7.11 -8.05 -39.93
C GLY A 134 -6.51 -9.45 -39.86
N HIS A 135 -7.29 -10.42 -39.52
CA HIS A 135 -7.16 -11.88 -39.47
C HIS A 135 -7.40 -12.45 -38.07
N LEU A 136 -8.63 -12.31 -37.58
CA LEU A 136 -9.13 -13.16 -36.51
C LEU A 136 -9.74 -14.41 -37.19
N HIS A 137 -9.01 -15.54 -37.19
CA HIS A 137 -9.63 -16.83 -37.36
C HIS A 137 -10.40 -17.18 -36.08
N PRO A 138 -11.66 -17.71 -36.18
CA PRO A 138 -12.50 -18.02 -35.03
C PRO A 138 -11.96 -19.15 -34.13
N ASP A 139 -10.91 -19.86 -34.53
CA ASP A 139 -10.33 -21.00 -33.84
C ASP A 139 -9.09 -20.67 -32.97
N ASP A 140 -8.64 -19.43 -32.96
CA ASP A 140 -7.52 -18.97 -32.10
C ASP A 140 -8.01 -18.44 -30.74
N GLU A 141 -8.81 -19.19 -30.02
CA GLU A 141 -9.13 -18.93 -28.59
C GLU A 141 -7.92 -19.16 -27.65
N MET A 142 -6.81 -19.62 -28.12
CA MET A 142 -5.52 -19.43 -27.46
C MET A 142 -5.01 -18.05 -27.81
N ALA A 143 -5.59 -17.00 -27.19
CA ALA A 143 -5.05 -15.65 -27.23
C ALA A 143 -3.54 -15.74 -27.04
N GLU A 144 -2.79 -15.42 -28.10
CA GLU A 144 -1.34 -15.49 -28.20
C GLU A 144 -0.71 -14.87 -26.96
N ARG A 145 -0.26 -15.69 -26.02
CA ARG A 145 0.36 -15.26 -24.79
C ARG A 145 1.61 -14.48 -25.20
N LYS A 146 1.58 -13.16 -25.08
CA LYS A 146 2.71 -12.31 -25.44
C LYS A 146 3.68 -12.25 -24.26
N ALA A 147 4.96 -12.40 -24.56
CA ALA A 147 6.02 -12.10 -23.61
C ALA A 147 6.05 -10.58 -23.40
N LEU A 148 6.01 -10.14 -22.14
CA LEU A 148 6.06 -8.73 -21.75
C LEU A 148 7.41 -8.44 -21.13
N PRO A 149 8.25 -7.56 -21.74
CA PRO A 149 9.56 -7.21 -21.18
C PRO A 149 9.50 -6.66 -19.76
N SER A 150 8.49 -5.85 -19.45
CA SER A 150 8.27 -5.30 -18.10
C SER A 150 8.05 -6.38 -17.03
N VAL A 151 7.34 -7.47 -17.37
CA VAL A 151 7.13 -8.60 -16.47
C VAL A 151 8.44 -9.33 -16.17
N SER A 152 9.21 -9.64 -17.22
CA SER A 152 10.50 -10.31 -17.07
C SER A 152 11.50 -9.47 -16.28
N THR A 153 11.57 -8.16 -16.55
CA THR A 153 12.42 -7.22 -15.81
C THR A 153 12.04 -7.16 -14.34
N ALA A 154 10.73 -7.05 -14.02
CA ALA A 154 10.24 -7.01 -12.65
C ALA A 154 10.59 -8.30 -11.88
N LEU A 155 10.45 -9.48 -12.49
CA LEU A 155 10.75 -10.76 -11.86
C LEU A 155 12.24 -10.94 -11.57
N VAL A 156 13.11 -10.56 -12.52
CA VAL A 156 14.57 -10.65 -12.34
C VAL A 156 15.03 -9.69 -11.24
N LEU A 157 14.53 -8.45 -11.24
CA LEU A 157 14.83 -7.48 -10.18
C LEU A 157 14.29 -7.96 -8.82
N ALA A 158 13.07 -8.52 -8.79
CA ALA A 158 12.50 -9.08 -7.57
C ALA A 158 13.37 -10.20 -6.99
N ALA A 159 13.83 -11.13 -7.84
CA ALA A 159 14.72 -12.19 -7.40
C ALA A 159 16.06 -11.65 -6.88
N ALA A 160 16.67 -10.70 -7.59
CA ALA A 160 17.94 -10.09 -7.20
C ALA A 160 17.81 -9.32 -5.87
N ILE A 161 16.79 -8.47 -5.72
CA ILE A 161 16.51 -7.72 -4.50
C ILE A 161 16.21 -8.68 -3.34
N GLY A 162 15.40 -9.71 -3.57
CA GLY A 162 15.05 -10.69 -2.55
C GLY A 162 16.26 -11.48 -2.05
N VAL A 163 17.17 -11.87 -2.94
CA VAL A 163 18.45 -12.50 -2.54
C VAL A 163 19.31 -11.50 -1.76
N PHE A 164 19.39 -10.25 -2.19
CA PHE A 164 20.11 -9.20 -1.48
C PHE A 164 19.54 -9.00 -0.06
N GLU A 165 18.21 -8.88 0.09
CA GLU A 165 17.54 -8.76 1.38
C GLU A 165 17.82 -9.99 2.28
N ALA A 166 17.77 -11.20 1.70
CA ALA A 166 18.06 -12.42 2.45
C ALA A 166 19.50 -12.43 2.98
N LEU A 167 20.47 -12.11 2.13
CA LEU A 167 21.87 -12.03 2.52
C LEU A 167 22.11 -10.94 3.56
N ALA A 168 21.56 -9.76 3.36
CA ALA A 168 21.69 -8.64 4.30
C ALA A 168 21.13 -9.00 5.68
N MET A 169 19.93 -9.60 5.75
CA MET A 169 19.33 -10.01 7.01
C MET A 169 20.05 -11.20 7.66
N TYR A 170 20.47 -12.18 6.86
CA TYR A 170 21.13 -13.38 7.38
C TYR A 170 22.52 -13.05 7.95
N LEU A 171 23.35 -12.32 7.21
CA LEU A 171 24.69 -11.92 7.61
C LEU A 171 24.66 -10.76 8.61
N GLY A 172 23.76 -9.81 8.43
CA GLY A 172 23.60 -8.62 9.26
C GLY A 172 22.71 -8.82 10.49
N SER A 173 22.18 -10.03 10.74
CA SER A 173 21.23 -10.30 11.85
C SER A 173 21.71 -9.74 13.19
N GLY A 174 22.99 -9.92 13.49
CA GLY A 174 23.61 -9.41 14.70
C GLY A 174 23.61 -7.88 14.78
N ILE A 175 23.90 -7.21 13.68
CA ILE A 175 23.93 -5.73 13.59
C ILE A 175 22.52 -5.18 13.77
N PHE A 176 21.53 -5.72 13.06
CA PHE A 176 20.14 -5.29 13.18
C PHE A 176 19.58 -5.46 14.58
N LEU A 177 19.89 -6.56 15.26
CA LEU A 177 19.47 -6.78 16.65
C LEU A 177 20.14 -5.79 17.60
N ASN A 178 21.41 -5.43 17.39
CA ASN A 178 22.08 -4.38 18.17
C ASN A 178 21.42 -3.02 18.00
N VAL A 179 21.09 -2.67 16.75
CA VAL A 179 20.36 -1.41 16.44
C VAL A 179 18.98 -1.38 17.11
N MET A 180 18.32 -2.54 17.22
CA MET A 180 17.04 -2.68 17.95
C MET A 180 17.20 -2.76 19.48
N GLY A 181 18.41 -2.55 20.01
CA GLY A 181 18.65 -2.49 21.45
C GLY A 181 18.78 -3.86 22.12
N ILE A 182 19.07 -4.93 21.38
CA ILE A 182 19.30 -6.28 21.92
C ILE A 182 20.81 -6.57 21.92
N PRO A 183 21.49 -6.35 23.06
CA PRO A 183 22.92 -6.62 23.17
C PRO A 183 23.23 -8.12 23.11
N PRO A 184 24.48 -8.51 22.84
CA PRO A 184 24.90 -9.94 22.80
C PRO A 184 24.60 -10.73 24.06
N ALA A 185 24.61 -10.09 25.23
CA ALA A 185 24.33 -10.72 26.53
C ALA A 185 22.83 -10.91 26.82
N SER A 186 21.92 -10.42 25.94
CA SER A 186 20.48 -10.56 26.16
C SER A 186 20.03 -12.02 26.03
N PRO A 187 19.20 -12.55 26.95
CA PRO A 187 18.64 -13.90 26.85
C PRO A 187 17.79 -14.12 25.59
N MET A 188 17.23 -13.03 25.00
CA MET A 188 16.45 -13.08 23.76
C MET A 188 17.33 -13.23 22.51
N ARG A 189 18.64 -12.94 22.60
CA ARG A 189 19.53 -12.79 21.44
C ARG A 189 19.56 -14.00 20.53
N ILE A 190 19.80 -15.19 21.11
CA ILE A 190 19.95 -16.43 20.35
C ILE A 190 18.64 -16.81 19.64
N SER A 191 17.52 -16.70 20.34
CA SER A 191 16.20 -17.00 19.77
C SER A 191 15.81 -16.01 18.66
N ALA A 192 16.02 -14.71 18.88
CA ALA A 192 15.74 -13.67 17.91
C ALA A 192 16.61 -13.79 16.64
N GLU A 193 17.90 -14.06 16.81
CA GLU A 193 18.83 -14.23 15.70
C GLU A 193 18.49 -15.45 14.85
N ARG A 194 18.18 -16.59 15.50
CA ARG A 194 17.73 -17.81 14.80
C ARG A 194 16.43 -17.56 14.03
N PHE A 195 15.46 -16.93 14.65
CA PHE A 195 14.18 -16.58 14.01
C PHE A 195 14.40 -15.68 12.80
N LEU A 196 15.19 -14.60 12.95
CA LEU A 196 15.48 -13.65 11.87
C LEU A 196 16.20 -14.32 10.70
N LYS A 197 17.21 -15.18 10.97
CA LYS A 197 17.94 -15.93 9.93
C LYS A 197 17.04 -16.86 9.14
N ILE A 198 16.09 -17.53 9.79
CA ILE A 198 15.12 -18.39 9.09
C ILE A 198 14.16 -17.52 8.26
N ARG A 199 13.65 -16.43 8.83
CA ARG A 199 12.77 -15.50 8.11
C ARG A 199 13.48 -14.87 6.90
N ALA A 200 14.78 -14.59 6.99
CA ALA A 200 15.59 -14.07 5.90
C ALA A 200 15.55 -14.98 4.66
N ILE A 201 15.51 -16.31 4.84
CA ILE A 201 15.37 -17.27 3.73
C ILE A 201 14.04 -17.05 2.96
N GLY A 202 13.00 -16.53 3.62
CA GLY A 202 11.72 -16.21 3.01
C GLY A 202 11.71 -14.92 2.17
N ALA A 203 12.70 -14.04 2.34
CA ALA A 203 12.72 -12.74 1.66
C ALA A 203 12.63 -12.84 0.12
N PRO A 204 13.35 -13.74 -0.57
CA PRO A 204 13.20 -13.87 -2.03
C PRO A 204 11.77 -14.19 -2.46
N ALA A 205 11.09 -15.07 -1.72
CA ALA A 205 9.70 -15.40 -2.02
C ALA A 205 8.77 -14.20 -1.81
N VAL A 206 8.99 -13.42 -0.73
CA VAL A 206 8.20 -12.21 -0.43
C VAL A 206 8.36 -11.17 -1.52
N VAL A 207 9.59 -10.84 -1.92
CA VAL A 207 9.85 -9.83 -2.95
C VAL A 207 9.24 -10.27 -4.28
N VAL A 208 9.39 -11.55 -4.64
CA VAL A 208 8.84 -12.10 -5.89
C VAL A 208 7.31 -12.04 -5.88
N TYR A 209 6.63 -12.51 -4.83
CA TYR A 209 5.16 -12.49 -4.85
C TYR A 209 4.61 -11.05 -4.78
N LEU A 210 5.28 -10.11 -4.12
CA LEU A 210 4.88 -8.70 -4.11
C LEU A 210 5.06 -8.05 -5.49
N ALA A 211 6.18 -8.33 -6.19
CA ALA A 211 6.35 -7.89 -7.56
C ALA A 211 5.25 -8.46 -8.48
N ILE A 212 4.93 -9.75 -8.36
CA ILE A 212 3.85 -10.39 -9.12
C ILE A 212 2.49 -9.78 -8.75
N GLN A 213 2.25 -9.42 -7.50
CA GLN A 213 1.04 -8.69 -7.11
C GLN A 213 0.94 -7.35 -7.86
N GLY A 214 2.06 -6.61 -8.02
CA GLY A 214 2.13 -5.41 -8.84
C GLY A 214 1.83 -5.70 -10.31
N ILE A 215 2.40 -6.78 -10.85
CA ILE A 215 2.14 -7.24 -12.22
C ILE A 215 0.64 -7.55 -12.42
N PHE A 216 0.01 -8.30 -11.52
CA PHE A 216 -1.42 -8.59 -11.60
C PHE A 216 -2.29 -7.32 -11.51
N ARG A 217 -1.89 -6.33 -10.68
CA ARG A 217 -2.55 -5.02 -10.66
C ARG A 217 -2.46 -4.33 -12.04
N GLY A 218 -1.31 -4.40 -12.70
CA GLY A 218 -1.13 -3.93 -14.07
C GLY A 218 -2.05 -4.63 -15.08
N PHE A 219 -2.33 -5.93 -14.91
CA PHE A 219 -3.34 -6.69 -15.65
C PHE A 219 -4.79 -6.37 -15.24
N LYS A 220 -5.02 -5.44 -14.31
CA LYS A 220 -6.32 -5.14 -13.71
C LYS A 220 -6.96 -6.36 -13.01
N ASP A 221 -6.15 -7.29 -12.53
CA ASP A 221 -6.57 -8.48 -11.81
C ASP A 221 -6.14 -8.40 -10.36
N THR A 222 -7.02 -7.93 -9.50
CA THR A 222 -6.79 -7.86 -8.05
C THR A 222 -7.31 -9.11 -7.31
N LYS A 223 -8.09 -9.97 -7.98
CA LYS A 223 -8.70 -11.16 -7.36
C LYS A 223 -7.71 -12.32 -7.21
N THR A 224 -6.93 -12.60 -8.25
CA THR A 224 -5.96 -13.70 -8.26
C THR A 224 -4.92 -13.59 -7.14
N PRO A 225 -4.26 -12.42 -6.92
CA PRO A 225 -3.35 -12.25 -5.79
C PRO A 225 -4.01 -12.49 -4.42
N VAL A 226 -5.24 -12.00 -4.25
CA VAL A 226 -5.99 -12.18 -2.99
C VAL A 226 -6.23 -13.65 -2.69
N LEU A 227 -6.63 -14.43 -3.69
CA LEU A 227 -6.83 -15.88 -3.52
C LEU A 227 -5.51 -16.60 -3.20
N CYS A 228 -4.43 -16.30 -3.92
CA CYS A 228 -3.11 -16.89 -3.65
C CYS A 228 -2.61 -16.57 -2.23
N LEU A 229 -2.72 -15.28 -1.82
CA LEU A 229 -2.37 -14.85 -0.47
C LEU A 229 -3.26 -15.53 0.58
N GLY A 230 -4.57 -15.65 0.31
CA GLY A 230 -5.51 -16.31 1.20
C GLY A 230 -5.15 -17.77 1.44
N PHE A 231 -4.94 -18.54 0.38
CA PHE A 231 -4.55 -19.96 0.49
C PHE A 231 -3.18 -20.14 1.17
N GLY A 232 -2.20 -19.31 0.82
CA GLY A 232 -0.88 -19.39 1.42
C GLY A 232 -0.90 -19.07 2.92
N ASN A 233 -1.51 -17.97 3.31
CA ASN A 233 -1.58 -17.60 4.73
C ASN A 233 -2.46 -18.55 5.54
N PHE A 234 -3.52 -19.10 4.94
CA PHE A 234 -4.30 -20.17 5.57
C PHE A 234 -3.44 -21.41 5.83
N SER A 235 -2.58 -21.81 4.88
CA SER A 235 -1.64 -22.91 5.08
C SER A 235 -0.68 -22.67 6.24
N ALA A 236 -0.18 -21.42 6.41
CA ALA A 236 0.67 -21.04 7.53
C ALA A 236 -0.06 -21.24 8.87
N VAL A 237 -1.32 -20.77 8.96
CA VAL A 237 -2.14 -20.92 10.19
C VAL A 237 -2.30 -22.38 10.59
N LEU A 238 -2.45 -23.29 9.63
CA LEU A 238 -2.51 -24.74 9.90
C LEU A 238 -1.14 -25.32 10.30
N MET A 239 -0.06 -24.80 9.71
CA MET A 239 1.29 -25.28 9.99
C MET A 239 1.83 -24.80 11.36
N PHE A 240 1.38 -23.66 11.88
CA PHE A 240 1.82 -23.15 13.18
C PHE A 240 1.67 -24.19 14.30
N PRO A 241 0.47 -24.70 14.63
CA PRO A 241 0.33 -25.69 15.71
C PRO A 241 1.07 -26.98 15.40
N LEU A 242 1.15 -27.40 14.14
CA LEU A 242 1.83 -28.61 13.73
C LEU A 242 3.34 -28.52 14.00
N LEU A 243 4.02 -27.49 13.47
CA LEU A 243 5.47 -27.36 13.62
C LEU A 243 5.90 -26.87 15.01
N MET A 244 5.12 -25.98 15.63
CA MET A 244 5.49 -25.40 16.92
C MET A 244 5.28 -26.37 18.09
N TYR A 245 4.13 -27.05 18.11
CA TYR A 245 3.71 -27.86 19.28
C TYR A 245 3.85 -29.35 19.02
N TYR A 246 3.36 -29.88 17.90
CA TYR A 246 3.41 -31.31 17.62
C TYR A 246 4.86 -31.78 17.34
N PHE A 247 5.60 -31.05 16.48
CA PHE A 247 7.03 -31.34 16.25
C PHE A 247 7.96 -30.71 17.27
N GLY A 248 7.47 -29.91 18.20
CA GLY A 248 8.27 -29.34 19.30
C GLY A 248 9.30 -28.29 18.87
N LEU A 249 9.18 -27.70 17.66
CA LEU A 249 10.16 -26.75 17.14
C LEU A 249 10.02 -25.35 17.76
N GLY A 250 8.98 -25.09 18.55
CA GLY A 250 8.76 -23.82 19.21
C GLY A 250 8.74 -22.62 18.24
N VAL A 251 9.45 -21.55 18.58
CA VAL A 251 9.53 -20.32 17.77
C VAL A 251 10.14 -20.57 16.38
N THR A 252 11.08 -21.51 16.28
CA THR A 252 11.67 -21.93 15.01
C THR A 252 10.60 -22.50 14.06
N GLY A 253 9.65 -23.27 14.62
CA GLY A 253 8.51 -23.81 13.88
C GLY A 253 7.61 -22.73 13.31
N ALA A 254 7.38 -21.63 14.04
CA ALA A 254 6.65 -20.47 13.54
C ALA A 254 7.35 -19.84 12.32
N ALA A 255 8.64 -19.58 12.43
CA ALA A 255 9.43 -19.00 11.33
C ALA A 255 9.40 -19.89 10.08
N ILE A 256 9.56 -21.21 10.23
CA ILE A 256 9.52 -22.17 9.13
C ILE A 256 8.12 -22.19 8.48
N SER A 257 7.04 -22.23 9.28
CA SER A 257 5.67 -22.22 8.77
C SER A 257 5.41 -21.02 7.86
N THR A 258 5.86 -19.84 8.30
CA THR A 258 5.68 -18.60 7.53
C THR A 258 6.51 -18.62 6.25
N VAL A 259 7.79 -19.07 6.32
CA VAL A 259 8.66 -19.15 5.13
C VAL A 259 8.09 -20.13 4.10
N VAL A 260 7.67 -21.32 4.52
CA VAL A 260 7.04 -22.31 3.62
C VAL A 260 5.79 -21.73 2.97
N SER A 261 4.93 -21.06 3.74
CA SER A 261 3.75 -20.38 3.23
C SER A 261 4.10 -19.30 2.18
N GLN A 262 5.13 -18.50 2.42
CA GLN A 262 5.60 -17.45 1.50
C GLN A 262 6.06 -18.05 0.16
N TYR A 263 6.82 -19.15 0.18
CA TYR A 263 7.21 -19.86 -1.04
C TYR A 263 5.99 -20.49 -1.74
N PHE A 264 5.02 -21.00 -0.98
CA PHE A 264 3.78 -21.53 -1.55
C PHE A 264 2.97 -20.43 -2.25
N VAL A 265 2.84 -19.23 -1.64
CA VAL A 265 2.23 -18.06 -2.29
C VAL A 265 2.97 -17.69 -3.57
N ALA A 266 4.30 -17.58 -3.52
CA ALA A 266 5.11 -17.25 -4.68
C ALA A 266 4.92 -18.26 -5.81
N PHE A 267 4.92 -19.56 -5.49
CA PHE A 267 4.66 -20.63 -6.45
C PHE A 267 3.27 -20.51 -7.09
N LEU A 268 2.22 -20.34 -6.30
CA LEU A 268 0.86 -20.15 -6.81
C LEU A 268 0.77 -18.93 -7.73
N MET A 269 1.36 -17.81 -7.32
CA MET A 269 1.34 -16.59 -8.12
C MET A 269 2.11 -16.73 -9.43
N ILE A 270 3.28 -17.37 -9.43
CA ILE A 270 4.04 -17.67 -10.65
C ILE A 270 3.22 -18.58 -11.57
N TRP A 271 2.60 -19.60 -11.01
CA TRP A 271 1.76 -20.55 -11.78
C TRP A 271 0.58 -19.84 -12.46
N TYR A 272 -0.15 -18.98 -11.74
CA TYR A 272 -1.23 -18.19 -12.33
C TYR A 272 -0.71 -17.14 -13.32
N LEU A 273 0.44 -16.51 -13.05
CA LEU A 273 1.06 -15.55 -13.96
C LEU A 273 1.45 -16.23 -15.28
N ASN A 274 2.01 -17.44 -15.24
CA ASN A 274 2.36 -18.22 -16.43
C ASN A 274 1.14 -18.58 -17.30
N LYS A 275 -0.07 -18.56 -16.75
CA LYS A 275 -1.31 -18.69 -17.54
C LYS A 275 -1.68 -17.43 -18.31
N LYS A 276 -1.23 -16.24 -17.86
CA LYS A 276 -1.55 -14.94 -18.47
C LYS A 276 -0.51 -14.42 -19.46
N THR A 277 0.76 -14.73 -19.23
CA THR A 277 1.88 -14.27 -20.06
C THR A 277 2.92 -15.36 -20.17
N ILE A 278 3.66 -15.36 -21.28
CA ILE A 278 4.80 -16.27 -21.43
C ILE A 278 5.93 -15.76 -20.55
N LEU A 279 6.30 -16.57 -19.56
CA LEU A 279 7.52 -16.36 -18.78
C LEU A 279 8.69 -16.90 -19.60
N SER A 280 9.12 -16.16 -20.64
CA SER A 280 10.32 -16.50 -21.39
C SER A 280 11.55 -16.16 -20.57
N LEU A 281 12.63 -16.95 -20.76
CA LEU A 281 13.95 -16.59 -20.27
C LEU A 281 14.29 -15.19 -20.82
N PRO A 282 14.66 -14.26 -19.96
CA PRO A 282 14.76 -12.86 -20.35
C PRO A 282 15.91 -12.68 -21.36
N ASN A 283 15.59 -12.12 -22.51
CA ASN A 283 16.62 -11.56 -23.37
C ASN A 283 17.06 -10.24 -22.71
N ILE A 284 18.27 -10.24 -22.13
CA ILE A 284 18.84 -9.11 -21.37
C ILE A 284 18.80 -7.80 -22.18
N GLN A 285 18.89 -7.88 -23.51
CA GLN A 285 18.84 -6.71 -24.39
C GLN A 285 17.44 -6.07 -24.51
N SER A 286 16.36 -6.80 -24.21
CA SER A 286 14.99 -6.28 -24.26
C SER A 286 14.47 -5.77 -22.93
N MET A 287 15.27 -5.87 -21.85
CA MET A 287 14.89 -5.47 -20.50
C MET A 287 15.16 -4.00 -20.24
N ASP A 288 14.18 -3.29 -19.70
CA ASP A 288 14.33 -1.91 -19.24
C ASP A 288 14.76 -1.85 -17.77
N PHE A 289 15.99 -2.28 -17.48
CA PHE A 289 16.57 -2.13 -16.14
C PHE A 289 16.76 -0.67 -15.75
N GLY A 290 17.08 0.20 -16.72
CA GLY A 290 17.32 1.62 -16.48
C GLY A 290 16.07 2.32 -15.94
N GLY A 291 14.95 2.14 -16.60
CA GLY A 291 13.65 2.68 -16.19
C GLY A 291 13.22 2.16 -14.82
N TYR A 292 13.32 0.84 -14.58
CA TYR A 292 12.98 0.24 -13.29
C TYR A 292 13.88 0.72 -12.14
N LEU A 293 15.20 0.77 -12.34
CA LEU A 293 16.14 1.22 -11.30
C LEU A 293 16.01 2.71 -11.01
N SER A 294 15.83 3.53 -12.05
CA SER A 294 15.60 4.97 -11.87
C SER A 294 14.31 5.25 -11.13
N SER A 295 13.18 4.70 -11.60
CA SER A 295 11.87 4.87 -10.99
C SER A 295 11.82 4.26 -9.59
N GLY A 296 12.39 3.05 -9.41
CA GLY A 296 12.50 2.37 -8.13
C GLY A 296 13.37 3.14 -7.14
N GLY A 297 14.49 3.74 -7.61
CA GLY A 297 15.36 4.58 -6.80
C GLY A 297 14.64 5.84 -6.28
N PHE A 298 13.87 6.51 -7.13
CA PHE A 298 13.03 7.63 -6.70
C PHE A 298 12.02 7.21 -5.63
N LEU A 299 11.29 6.12 -5.86
CA LEU A 299 10.30 5.63 -4.90
C LEU A 299 10.93 5.09 -3.61
N LEU A 300 12.16 4.55 -3.67
CA LEU A 300 12.92 4.16 -2.48
C LEU A 300 13.24 5.38 -1.62
N GLY A 301 13.76 6.45 -2.21
CA GLY A 301 14.00 7.72 -1.50
C GLY A 301 12.72 8.29 -0.88
N ARG A 302 11.62 8.23 -1.63
CA ARG A 302 10.28 8.61 -1.13
C ARG A 302 9.85 7.76 0.07
N THR A 303 9.99 6.44 -0.02
CA THR A 303 9.59 5.51 1.04
C THR A 303 10.42 5.72 2.29
N LEU A 304 11.74 5.92 2.14
CA LEU A 304 12.63 6.25 3.25
C LEU A 304 12.19 7.55 3.95
N ALA A 305 11.89 8.62 3.21
CA ALA A 305 11.42 9.88 3.79
C ALA A 305 10.14 9.70 4.60
N ALA A 306 9.16 8.93 4.08
CA ALA A 306 7.92 8.64 4.79
C ALA A 306 8.16 7.80 6.07
N VAL A 307 8.96 6.74 5.97
CA VAL A 307 9.29 5.87 7.11
C VAL A 307 10.05 6.65 8.19
N MET A 308 11.02 7.47 7.80
CA MET A 308 11.79 8.30 8.74
C MET A 308 10.88 9.30 9.49
N THR A 309 9.94 9.94 8.79
CA THR A 309 9.00 10.89 9.43
C THR A 309 8.09 10.19 10.44
N ILE A 310 7.55 9.01 10.11
CA ILE A 310 6.71 8.22 11.02
C ILE A 310 7.54 7.68 12.20
N THR A 311 8.75 7.21 11.96
CA THR A 311 9.64 6.72 13.02
C THR A 311 10.05 7.84 13.97
N LEU A 312 10.31 9.04 13.43
CA LEU A 312 10.61 10.22 14.24
C LEU A 312 9.42 10.59 15.13
N SER A 313 8.19 10.54 14.61
CA SER A 313 6.99 10.81 15.41
C SER A 313 6.86 9.84 16.58
N THR A 314 7.13 8.56 16.36
CA THR A 314 7.14 7.52 17.40
C THR A 314 8.26 7.76 18.43
N SER A 315 9.44 8.16 17.98
CA SER A 315 10.56 8.51 18.87
C SER A 315 10.23 9.71 19.76
N MET A 316 9.59 10.73 19.20
CA MET A 316 9.18 11.92 19.96
C MET A 316 8.03 11.62 20.93
N ALA A 317 7.11 10.70 20.59
CA ALA A 317 6.10 10.21 21.51
C ALA A 317 6.73 9.43 22.69
N ALA A 318 7.74 8.60 22.42
CA ALA A 318 8.46 7.86 23.46
C ALA A 318 9.16 8.79 24.46
N ARG A 319 9.66 9.95 24.01
CA ARG A 319 10.27 10.98 24.89
C ARG A 319 9.24 11.66 25.82
N GLN A 320 7.94 11.57 25.53
CA GLN A 320 6.86 12.10 26.38
C GLN A 320 6.51 11.15 27.54
N GLY A 321 7.11 9.97 27.58
CA GLY A 321 6.91 8.97 28.64
C GLY A 321 6.12 7.74 28.18
N ALA A 322 6.08 6.73 29.05
CA ALA A 322 5.52 5.42 28.73
C ALA A 322 4.02 5.45 28.39
N LEU A 323 3.24 6.24 29.14
CA LEU A 323 1.78 6.38 28.92
C LEU A 323 1.49 7.05 27.57
N ALA A 324 2.22 8.12 27.23
CA ALA A 324 2.10 8.83 25.96
C ALA A 324 2.50 7.92 24.79
N MET A 325 3.56 7.13 24.95
CA MET A 325 4.00 6.18 23.95
C MET A 325 2.98 5.07 23.71
N ALA A 326 2.39 4.50 24.78
CA ALA A 326 1.33 3.50 24.67
C ALA A 326 0.10 4.05 23.93
N ALA A 327 -0.35 5.25 24.29
CA ALA A 327 -1.46 5.93 23.63
C ALA A 327 -1.14 6.23 22.15
N HIS A 328 0.09 6.70 21.86
CA HIS A 328 0.55 6.94 20.48
C HIS A 328 0.51 5.66 19.64
N GLN A 329 0.98 4.53 20.17
CA GLN A 329 0.95 3.24 19.46
C GLN A 329 -0.46 2.80 19.10
N ILE A 330 -1.42 2.93 20.03
CA ILE A 330 -2.82 2.61 19.77
C ILE A 330 -3.35 3.50 18.62
N CYS A 331 -3.17 4.81 18.74
CA CYS A 331 -3.60 5.77 17.73
C CYS A 331 -2.95 5.50 16.36
N LEU A 332 -1.63 5.26 16.34
CA LEU A 332 -0.88 4.99 15.11
C LEU A 332 -1.34 3.69 14.44
N GLN A 333 -1.57 2.64 15.21
CA GLN A 333 -2.04 1.36 14.69
C GLN A 333 -3.43 1.47 14.05
N VAL A 334 -4.35 2.19 14.71
CA VAL A 334 -5.68 2.48 14.16
C VAL A 334 -5.56 3.30 12.88
N TRP A 335 -4.77 4.38 12.92
CA TRP A 335 -4.58 5.29 11.80
C TRP A 335 -3.99 4.60 10.56
N LEU A 336 -2.95 3.79 10.73
CA LEU A 336 -2.35 3.00 9.64
C LEU A 336 -3.31 1.94 9.09
N SER A 337 -4.06 1.27 9.98
CA SER A 337 -4.98 0.21 9.58
C SER A 337 -6.10 0.71 8.66
N VAL A 338 -6.68 1.86 8.96
CA VAL A 338 -7.75 2.42 8.12
C VAL A 338 -7.19 3.03 6.83
N SER A 339 -5.94 3.51 6.84
CA SER A 339 -5.25 4.04 5.65
C SER A 339 -5.08 3.00 4.54
N LEU A 340 -5.06 1.69 4.87
CA LEU A 340 -4.99 0.61 3.88
C LEU A 340 -6.16 0.61 2.88
N LEU A 341 -7.34 1.14 3.28
CA LEU A 341 -8.47 1.26 2.37
C LEU A 341 -8.20 2.28 1.26
N ALA A 342 -7.63 3.42 1.65
CA ALA A 342 -7.27 4.48 0.70
C ALA A 342 -6.12 4.03 -0.21
N ASP A 343 -5.14 3.30 0.33
CA ASP A 343 -4.02 2.74 -0.43
C ASP A 343 -4.49 1.73 -1.50
N ALA A 344 -5.44 0.85 -1.17
CA ALA A 344 -6.02 -0.07 -2.14
C ALA A 344 -6.78 0.64 -3.27
N GLN A 345 -7.49 1.73 -2.97
CA GLN A 345 -8.15 2.57 -3.97
C GLN A 345 -7.10 3.30 -4.83
N ALA A 346 -6.04 3.82 -4.24
CA ALA A 346 -4.93 4.46 -4.93
C ALA A 346 -4.25 3.51 -5.92
N ALA A 347 -3.97 2.26 -5.51
CA ALA A 347 -3.38 1.24 -6.37
C ALA A 347 -4.28 0.87 -7.56
N SER A 348 -5.61 0.84 -7.35
CA SER A 348 -6.57 0.60 -8.43
C SER A 348 -6.61 1.78 -9.42
N GLY A 349 -6.63 3.01 -8.91
CA GLY A 349 -6.51 4.23 -9.72
C GLY A 349 -5.22 4.29 -10.51
N GLN A 350 -4.10 3.92 -9.90
CA GLN A 350 -2.79 3.82 -10.54
C GLN A 350 -2.82 2.92 -11.78
N ALA A 351 -3.33 1.69 -11.65
CA ALA A 351 -3.37 0.72 -12.74
C ALA A 351 -4.27 1.20 -13.91
N LEU A 352 -5.42 1.81 -13.59
CA LEU A 352 -6.34 2.34 -14.59
C LEU A 352 -5.75 3.53 -15.35
N ILE A 353 -5.10 4.46 -14.65
CA ILE A 353 -4.45 5.63 -15.24
C ILE A 353 -3.29 5.18 -16.12
N ALA A 354 -2.39 4.31 -15.64
CA ALA A 354 -1.26 3.81 -16.43
C ALA A 354 -1.74 3.16 -17.74
N SER A 355 -2.78 2.32 -17.67
CA SER A 355 -3.38 1.69 -18.86
C SER A 355 -3.97 2.71 -19.82
N SER A 356 -4.67 3.74 -19.34
CA SER A 356 -5.34 4.74 -20.19
C SER A 356 -4.36 5.76 -20.77
N CYS A 357 -3.34 6.18 -19.99
CA CYS A 357 -2.24 7.02 -20.47
C CYS A 357 -1.47 6.38 -21.60
N ALA A 358 -1.13 5.08 -21.48
CA ALA A 358 -0.41 4.36 -22.52
C ALA A 358 -1.19 4.23 -23.84
N LYS A 359 -2.52 4.31 -23.79
CA LYS A 359 -3.40 4.37 -24.97
C LYS A 359 -3.57 5.78 -25.53
N GLY A 360 -3.05 6.81 -24.87
CA GLY A 360 -3.30 8.21 -25.20
C GLY A 360 -4.74 8.67 -24.93
N ASP A 361 -5.51 7.90 -24.14
CA ASP A 361 -6.90 8.24 -23.81
C ASP A 361 -6.97 9.15 -22.58
N TYR A 362 -6.54 10.38 -22.76
CA TYR A 362 -6.48 11.39 -21.69
C TYR A 362 -7.88 11.78 -21.17
N ARG A 363 -8.94 11.56 -21.96
CA ARG A 363 -10.31 11.78 -21.49
C ARG A 363 -10.67 10.78 -20.38
N THR A 364 -10.40 9.50 -20.61
CA THR A 364 -10.60 8.46 -19.59
C THR A 364 -9.68 8.69 -18.39
N VAL A 365 -8.43 9.14 -18.58
CA VAL A 365 -7.54 9.50 -17.47
C VAL A 365 -8.14 10.61 -16.62
N LYS A 366 -8.72 11.65 -17.24
CA LYS A 366 -9.43 12.73 -16.54
C LYS A 366 -10.60 12.17 -15.71
N GLU A 367 -11.45 11.31 -16.29
CA GLU A 367 -12.58 10.67 -15.60
C GLU A 367 -12.13 9.80 -14.42
N ILE A 368 -11.06 8.99 -14.59
CA ILE A 368 -10.50 8.17 -13.52
C ILE A 368 -9.97 9.05 -12.38
N THR A 369 -9.23 10.11 -12.70
CA THR A 369 -8.64 11.03 -11.73
C THR A 369 -9.72 11.62 -10.82
N PHE A 370 -10.81 12.14 -11.41
CA PHE A 370 -11.91 12.69 -10.61
C PHE A 370 -12.69 11.65 -9.83
N SER A 371 -12.94 10.48 -10.44
CA SER A 371 -13.58 9.36 -9.73
C SER A 371 -12.75 8.91 -8.54
N ALA A 372 -11.43 8.80 -8.68
CA ALA A 372 -10.54 8.41 -7.61
C ALA A 372 -10.50 9.45 -6.47
N LEU A 373 -10.37 10.74 -6.79
CA LEU A 373 -10.40 11.81 -5.79
C LEU A 373 -11.74 11.87 -5.06
N LYS A 374 -12.85 11.73 -5.79
CA LYS A 374 -14.20 11.72 -5.22
C LYS A 374 -14.42 10.51 -4.29
N THR A 375 -14.10 9.31 -4.76
CA THR A 375 -14.26 8.09 -3.95
C THR A 375 -13.32 8.10 -2.75
N GLY A 376 -12.07 8.55 -2.91
CA GLY A 376 -11.11 8.70 -1.81
C GLY A 376 -11.60 9.68 -0.75
N LEU A 377 -12.13 10.84 -1.14
CA LEU A 377 -12.69 11.82 -0.20
C LEU A 377 -13.92 11.27 0.52
N ILE A 378 -14.83 10.57 -0.19
CA ILE A 378 -16.00 9.93 0.43
C ILE A 378 -15.55 8.87 1.44
N THR A 379 -14.58 8.03 1.09
CA THR A 379 -14.00 7.04 2.01
C THR A 379 -13.38 7.71 3.23
N GLY A 380 -12.58 8.75 3.04
CA GLY A 380 -11.94 9.49 4.13
C GLY A 380 -12.96 10.13 5.10
N ILE A 381 -14.01 10.76 4.58
CA ILE A 381 -15.08 11.35 5.41
C ILE A 381 -15.86 10.25 6.15
N SER A 382 -16.19 9.15 5.47
CA SER A 382 -16.87 8.01 6.10
C SER A 382 -16.05 7.44 7.24
N LEU A 383 -14.73 7.25 7.03
CA LEU A 383 -13.80 6.79 8.06
C LEU A 383 -13.68 7.78 9.22
N ALA A 384 -13.65 9.09 8.94
CA ALA A 384 -13.61 10.11 9.99
C ALA A 384 -14.83 10.01 10.91
N ILE A 385 -16.03 9.84 10.35
CA ILE A 385 -17.28 9.71 11.12
C ILE A 385 -17.30 8.38 11.89
N ILE A 386 -16.97 7.26 11.22
CA ILE A 386 -16.95 5.95 11.85
C ILE A 386 -15.96 5.94 13.03
N LEU A 387 -14.74 6.43 12.84
CA LEU A 387 -13.75 6.52 13.91
C LEU A 387 -14.18 7.50 15.00
N GLY A 388 -14.72 8.67 14.63
CA GLY A 388 -15.19 9.65 15.59
C GLY A 388 -16.21 9.09 16.59
N VAL A 389 -17.10 8.22 16.10
CA VAL A 389 -18.14 7.57 16.92
C VAL A 389 -17.61 6.35 17.68
N SER A 390 -16.80 5.51 17.05
CA SER A 390 -16.42 4.19 17.58
C SER A 390 -15.06 4.15 18.29
N PHE A 391 -14.27 5.22 18.23
CA PHE A 391 -12.88 5.21 18.69
C PHE A 391 -12.73 4.86 20.18
N SER A 392 -13.62 5.36 21.04
CA SER A 392 -13.58 5.03 22.47
C SER A 392 -13.75 3.53 22.71
N SER A 393 -14.67 2.89 21.99
CA SER A 393 -14.87 1.43 22.07
C SER A 393 -13.70 0.66 21.51
N ILE A 394 -13.09 1.16 20.43
CA ILE A 394 -11.92 0.58 19.80
C ILE A 394 -10.70 0.66 20.73
N ALA A 395 -10.46 1.80 21.35
CA ALA A 395 -9.34 1.98 22.28
C ALA A 395 -9.39 0.99 23.46
N THR A 396 -10.61 0.68 23.97
CA THR A 396 -10.79 -0.29 25.06
C THR A 396 -10.46 -1.73 24.66
N MET A 397 -10.36 -2.04 23.36
CA MET A 397 -9.90 -3.36 22.88
C MET A 397 -8.38 -3.53 23.02
N PHE A 398 -7.63 -2.43 23.04
CA PHE A 398 -6.16 -2.44 23.14
C PHE A 398 -5.67 -2.38 24.58
N THR A 399 -6.38 -1.64 25.46
CA THR A 399 -6.00 -1.47 26.86
C THR A 399 -7.20 -1.23 27.75
N LYS A 400 -7.07 -1.63 29.03
CA LYS A 400 -8.02 -1.30 30.08
C LYS A 400 -7.49 -0.23 31.04
N ASP A 401 -6.25 0.23 30.84
CA ASP A 401 -5.62 1.27 31.63
C ASP A 401 -6.33 2.62 31.41
N ALA A 402 -6.88 3.19 32.47
CA ALA A 402 -7.68 4.41 32.41
C ALA A 402 -6.85 5.64 32.00
N GLU A 403 -5.58 5.73 32.41
CA GLU A 403 -4.70 6.84 32.07
C GLU A 403 -4.31 6.80 30.59
N VAL A 404 -3.93 5.61 30.09
CA VAL A 404 -3.66 5.42 28.66
C VAL A 404 -4.89 5.71 27.82
N LEU A 405 -6.08 5.26 28.25
CA LEU A 405 -7.36 5.53 27.56
C LEU A 405 -7.68 7.03 27.51
N ALA A 406 -7.42 7.77 28.59
CA ALA A 406 -7.64 9.21 28.64
C ALA A 406 -6.76 9.94 27.62
N ILE A 407 -5.47 9.60 27.54
CA ILE A 407 -4.53 10.16 26.57
C ILE A 407 -4.91 9.75 25.15
N THR A 408 -5.27 8.47 24.94
CA THR A 408 -5.69 7.95 23.63
C THR A 408 -6.93 8.68 23.10
N ARG A 409 -7.90 9.01 23.97
CA ARG A 409 -9.08 9.80 23.61
C ARG A 409 -8.73 11.22 23.17
N SER A 410 -7.67 11.84 23.71
CA SER A 410 -7.21 13.14 23.22
C SER A 410 -6.64 13.07 21.79
N GLY A 411 -6.06 11.92 21.40
CA GLY A 411 -5.60 11.65 20.05
C GLY A 411 -6.71 11.38 19.03
N LEU A 412 -7.93 11.06 19.47
CA LEU A 412 -9.10 10.76 18.64
C LEU A 412 -9.34 11.81 17.56
N LEU A 413 -9.32 13.09 17.96
CA LEU A 413 -9.58 14.19 17.05
C LEU A 413 -8.62 14.17 15.84
N PHE A 414 -7.33 13.95 16.11
CA PHE A 414 -6.33 13.90 15.06
C PHE A 414 -6.48 12.64 14.19
N VAL A 415 -6.69 11.46 14.80
CA VAL A 415 -6.83 10.19 14.09
C VAL A 415 -8.07 10.18 13.20
N SER A 416 -9.21 10.69 13.68
CA SER A 416 -10.46 10.72 12.91
C SER A 416 -10.51 11.89 11.92
N ALA A 417 -10.22 13.11 12.35
CA ALA A 417 -10.35 14.29 11.51
C ALA A 417 -9.33 14.33 10.35
N SER A 418 -8.17 13.66 10.50
CA SER A 418 -7.17 13.57 9.43
C SER A 418 -7.53 12.59 8.31
N GLN A 419 -8.54 11.72 8.47
CA GLN A 419 -8.83 10.66 7.49
C GLN A 419 -9.16 11.17 6.08
N PRO A 420 -9.91 12.26 5.86
CA PRO A 420 -10.12 12.80 4.52
C PRO A 420 -8.81 13.24 3.86
N ILE A 421 -7.92 13.86 4.63
CA ILE A 421 -6.60 14.30 4.16
C ILE A 421 -5.71 13.09 3.87
N ASN A 422 -5.71 12.09 4.75
CA ASN A 422 -4.98 10.84 4.55
C ASN A 422 -5.41 10.14 3.27
N ALA A 423 -6.72 9.97 3.08
CA ALA A 423 -7.25 9.31 1.89
C ALA A 423 -6.83 10.04 0.62
N LEU A 424 -6.94 11.37 0.58
CA LEU A 424 -6.48 12.16 -0.57
C LEU A 424 -4.97 12.05 -0.80
N ALA A 425 -4.14 12.05 0.26
CA ALA A 425 -2.70 11.90 0.14
C ALA A 425 -2.33 10.57 -0.54
N TYR A 426 -2.96 9.45 -0.17
CA TYR A 426 -2.74 8.15 -0.82
C TYR A 426 -3.26 8.15 -2.27
N ILE A 427 -4.44 8.72 -2.52
CA ILE A 427 -4.98 8.81 -3.89
C ILE A 427 -4.03 9.62 -4.78
N PHE A 428 -3.52 10.78 -4.36
CA PHE A 428 -2.56 11.55 -5.15
C PHE A 428 -1.29 10.76 -5.46
N ASP A 429 -0.79 9.96 -4.53
CA ASP A 429 0.33 9.07 -4.81
C ASP A 429 0.01 8.09 -5.94
N GLY A 430 -1.14 7.41 -5.88
CA GLY A 430 -1.58 6.50 -6.94
C GLY A 430 -1.75 7.17 -8.29
N LEU A 431 -2.29 8.41 -8.32
CA LEU A 431 -2.43 9.20 -9.54
C LEU A 431 -1.06 9.50 -10.17
N HIS A 432 -0.10 10.00 -9.39
CA HIS A 432 1.25 10.31 -9.88
C HIS A 432 2.02 9.07 -10.33
N TYR A 433 1.86 7.95 -9.63
CA TYR A 433 2.47 6.68 -10.07
C TYR A 433 1.83 6.16 -11.36
N GLY A 434 0.52 6.35 -11.53
CA GLY A 434 -0.19 5.94 -12.74
C GLY A 434 0.28 6.67 -14.00
N ILE A 435 0.70 7.92 -13.88
CA ILE A 435 1.26 8.71 -14.98
C ILE A 435 2.81 8.66 -15.02
N SER A 436 3.41 7.75 -14.23
CA SER A 436 4.86 7.54 -14.12
C SER A 436 5.67 8.77 -13.65
N ASP A 437 5.04 9.72 -12.91
CA ASP A 437 5.69 10.92 -12.36
C ASP A 437 6.40 10.61 -11.02
N PHE A 438 7.27 9.60 -11.05
CA PHE A 438 7.96 9.08 -9.85
C PHE A 438 8.96 10.08 -9.26
N SER A 439 9.62 10.87 -10.12
CA SER A 439 10.59 11.87 -9.68
C SER A 439 9.93 12.98 -8.85
N TYR A 440 8.80 13.51 -9.31
CA TYR A 440 8.03 14.49 -8.53
C TYR A 440 7.53 13.91 -7.22
N ALA A 441 6.97 12.70 -7.24
CA ALA A 441 6.50 12.01 -6.05
C ALA A 441 7.61 11.82 -5.00
N ALA A 442 8.86 11.57 -5.44
CA ALA A 442 10.01 11.45 -4.55
C ALA A 442 10.42 12.79 -3.96
N TRP A 443 10.69 13.79 -4.80
CA TRP A 443 11.16 15.10 -4.35
C TRP A 443 10.13 15.81 -3.46
N SER A 444 8.86 15.76 -3.82
CA SER A 444 7.79 16.33 -2.99
C SER A 444 7.72 15.64 -1.62
N MET A 445 7.82 14.31 -1.57
CA MET A 445 7.80 13.56 -0.31
C MET A 445 9.01 13.88 0.58
N MET A 446 10.22 13.98 -0.01
CA MET A 446 11.43 14.33 0.73
C MET A 446 11.33 15.74 1.32
N THR A 447 10.82 16.70 0.55
CA THR A 447 10.61 18.07 1.02
C THR A 447 9.54 18.13 2.12
N VAL A 448 8.40 17.50 1.90
CA VAL A 448 7.31 17.42 2.88
C VAL A 448 7.77 16.70 4.15
N GLY A 449 8.50 15.60 4.01
CA GLY A 449 9.08 14.84 5.11
C GLY A 449 10.05 15.69 5.95
N ALA A 450 10.93 16.47 5.29
CA ALA A 450 11.87 17.37 5.98
C ALA A 450 11.13 18.46 6.78
N ILE A 451 10.15 19.13 6.17
CA ILE A 451 9.36 20.18 6.84
C ILE A 451 8.60 19.60 8.03
N SER A 452 7.92 18.47 7.83
CA SER A 452 7.13 17.82 8.89
C SER A 452 8.01 17.27 10.00
N SER A 453 9.19 16.73 9.66
CA SER A 453 10.17 16.28 10.65
C SER A 453 10.69 17.42 11.52
N ALA A 454 10.99 18.57 10.92
CA ALA A 454 11.38 19.77 11.68
C ALA A 454 10.25 20.20 12.64
N PHE A 455 9.01 20.18 12.19
CA PHE A 455 7.86 20.48 13.06
C PHE A 455 7.69 19.44 14.18
N ILE A 456 7.80 18.13 13.89
CA ILE A 456 7.71 17.04 14.86
C ILE A 456 8.83 17.12 15.92
N LEU A 457 10.00 17.62 15.58
CA LEU A 457 11.09 17.83 16.55
C LEU A 457 10.77 18.97 17.54
N TYR A 458 10.09 20.01 17.08
CA TYR A 458 9.84 21.22 17.90
C TYR A 458 8.49 21.18 18.64
N ALA A 459 7.38 20.85 17.94
CA ALA A 459 6.03 20.99 18.48
C ALA A 459 5.76 20.17 19.76
N PRO A 460 6.30 18.94 19.95
CA PRO A 460 6.09 18.19 21.18
C PRO A 460 6.67 18.83 22.43
N SER A 461 7.68 19.69 22.31
CA SER A 461 8.22 20.43 23.46
C SER A 461 7.27 21.50 24.00
N VAL A 462 6.32 21.96 23.16
CA VAL A 462 5.32 23.01 23.52
C VAL A 462 3.98 22.40 23.92
N VAL A 463 3.49 21.43 23.13
CA VAL A 463 2.11 20.89 23.28
C VAL A 463 2.06 19.37 23.47
N GLY A 464 3.19 18.76 23.85
CA GLY A 464 3.24 17.33 24.17
C GLY A 464 2.84 16.43 23.01
N LEU A 465 2.12 15.34 23.31
CA LEU A 465 1.70 14.34 22.33
C LEU A 465 0.83 14.91 21.20
N SER A 466 0.04 15.95 21.47
CA SER A 466 -0.75 16.66 20.45
C SER A 466 0.15 17.29 19.38
N GLY A 467 1.37 17.70 19.72
CA GLY A 467 2.37 18.20 18.78
C GLY A 467 2.87 17.13 17.81
N VAL A 468 3.03 15.88 18.30
CA VAL A 468 3.37 14.74 17.45
C VAL A 468 2.28 14.50 16.41
N TRP A 469 1.02 14.44 16.84
CA TRP A 469 -0.12 14.18 15.95
C TRP A 469 -0.42 15.34 15.00
N SER A 470 -0.23 16.59 15.45
CA SER A 470 -0.28 17.77 14.57
C SER A 470 0.77 17.69 13.48
N GLY A 471 1.98 17.22 13.81
CA GLY A 471 3.06 17.02 12.83
C GLY A 471 2.75 15.94 11.80
N LEU A 472 2.14 14.81 12.22
CA LEU A 472 1.68 13.77 11.29
C LEU A 472 0.52 14.27 10.41
N THR A 473 -0.39 15.07 10.96
CA THR A 473 -1.48 15.68 10.18
C THR A 473 -0.92 16.69 9.18
N LEU A 474 0.08 17.49 9.59
CA LEU A 474 0.80 18.39 8.69
C LEU A 474 1.49 17.62 7.56
N PHE A 475 2.15 16.50 7.87
CA PHE A 475 2.79 15.64 6.88
C PHE A 475 1.79 15.17 5.81
N MET A 476 0.62 14.69 6.20
CA MET A 476 -0.41 14.28 5.25
C MET A 476 -1.04 15.46 4.51
N GLY A 477 -1.24 16.58 5.19
CA GLY A 477 -1.75 17.81 4.59
C GLY A 477 -0.84 18.36 3.50
N LEU A 478 0.46 18.46 3.77
CA LEU A 478 1.44 18.92 2.79
C LEU A 478 1.58 17.97 1.59
N ARG A 479 1.48 16.65 1.81
CA ARG A 479 1.42 15.66 0.71
C ARG A 479 0.21 15.92 -0.18
N THR A 480 -0.96 16.13 0.40
CA THR A 480 -2.20 16.42 -0.34
C THR A 480 -2.06 17.73 -1.11
N VAL A 481 -1.50 18.77 -0.50
CA VAL A 481 -1.25 20.07 -1.17
C VAL A 481 -0.26 19.91 -2.32
N ALA A 482 0.86 19.21 -2.11
CA ALA A 482 1.84 18.96 -3.16
C ALA A 482 1.22 18.19 -4.33
N GLY A 483 0.45 17.12 -4.05
CA GLY A 483 -0.26 16.38 -5.08
C GLY A 483 -1.24 17.23 -5.88
N TYR A 484 -2.03 18.05 -5.20
CA TYR A 484 -2.96 18.97 -5.84
C TYR A 484 -2.25 20.03 -6.70
N MET A 485 -1.17 20.65 -6.18
CA MET A 485 -0.38 21.63 -6.92
C MET A 485 0.21 21.06 -8.20
N ARG A 486 0.65 19.80 -8.18
CA ARG A 486 1.13 19.11 -9.39
C ARG A 486 0.02 18.90 -10.42
N LEU A 487 -1.18 18.55 -9.96
CA LEU A 487 -2.35 18.35 -10.83
C LEU A 487 -2.76 19.63 -11.59
N ILE A 488 -2.66 20.78 -10.93
CA ILE A 488 -3.02 22.08 -11.52
C ILE A 488 -1.85 22.77 -12.23
N SER A 489 -0.65 22.18 -12.17
CA SER A 489 0.53 22.73 -12.83
C SER A 489 0.44 22.58 -14.36
N LYS A 490 0.62 23.66 -15.10
CA LYS A 490 0.66 23.64 -16.57
C LYS A 490 1.91 22.95 -17.11
N ASN A 491 2.99 22.98 -16.34
CA ASN A 491 4.30 22.43 -16.72
C ASN A 491 4.48 21.01 -16.17
N GLY A 492 3.63 20.07 -16.54
CA GLY A 492 3.71 18.72 -16.01
C GLY A 492 2.93 17.71 -16.83
N PRO A 493 2.96 16.44 -16.43
CA PRO A 493 2.28 15.38 -17.17
C PRO A 493 0.75 15.51 -17.16
N TRP A 494 0.20 16.43 -16.35
CA TRP A 494 -1.23 16.67 -16.16
C TRP A 494 -1.79 17.82 -17.01
N TRP A 495 -1.07 18.29 -18.05
CA TRP A 495 -1.45 19.40 -18.93
C TRP A 495 -2.87 19.24 -19.50
N PHE A 496 -3.28 18.02 -19.83
CA PHE A 496 -4.59 17.69 -20.41
C PHE A 496 -5.78 17.94 -19.46
N LEU A 497 -5.56 18.16 -18.17
CA LEU A 497 -6.65 18.52 -17.26
C LEU A 497 -7.15 19.96 -17.46
N GLN A 498 -6.31 20.81 -18.01
CA GLN A 498 -6.56 22.25 -18.18
C GLN A 498 -6.97 22.63 -19.61
N GLU A 499 -6.76 21.75 -20.58
CA GLU A 499 -7.12 21.97 -21.96
C GLU A 499 -8.42 21.22 -22.32
N ASP A 500 -9.26 21.84 -23.14
CA ASP A 500 -10.38 21.15 -23.77
C ASP A 500 -9.83 20.20 -24.83
N ILE A 501 -9.83 18.91 -24.56
CA ILE A 501 -9.30 17.88 -25.45
C ILE A 501 -10.22 17.78 -26.67
N PRO A 502 -9.76 18.10 -27.92
CA PRO A 502 -10.55 17.98 -29.11
C PRO A 502 -11.04 16.54 -29.33
N LYS A 503 -12.27 16.38 -29.84
CA LYS A 503 -12.85 15.04 -30.09
C LYS A 503 -12.03 14.16 -31.05
N ASN A 504 -11.12 14.74 -31.84
CA ASN A 504 -10.29 14.05 -32.85
C ASN A 504 -8.83 13.84 -32.46
N TRP A 505 -8.45 14.05 -31.19
CA TRP A 505 -7.06 13.98 -30.72
C TRP A 505 -6.34 12.64 -30.94
N ARG A 506 -7.06 11.55 -31.20
CA ARG A 506 -6.48 10.19 -31.34
C ARG A 506 -5.42 10.04 -32.44
N LEU A 507 -5.33 10.96 -33.40
CA LEU A 507 -4.43 10.83 -34.54
C LEU A 507 -3.10 11.63 -34.41
N ASP A 508 -3.03 12.67 -33.61
CA ASP A 508 -1.88 13.59 -33.55
C ASP A 508 -0.99 13.43 -32.31
N GLY A 509 -1.45 12.72 -31.28
CA GLY A 509 -0.79 12.61 -29.97
C GLY A 509 0.48 11.74 -29.96
N ALA A 510 0.66 10.88 -30.95
CA ALA A 510 1.82 9.98 -31.02
C ALA A 510 3.14 10.72 -31.35
N GLN A 511 3.10 11.95 -31.87
CA GLN A 511 4.28 12.70 -32.28
C GLN A 511 4.81 13.72 -31.24
N ARG A 512 4.03 14.11 -30.23
CA ARG A 512 4.42 15.13 -29.24
C ARG A 512 4.94 14.57 -27.91
N GLY A 513 4.84 13.28 -27.67
CA GLY A 513 5.28 12.63 -26.42
C GLY A 513 6.73 12.16 -26.42
N LEU A 514 7.54 12.53 -27.42
CA LEU A 514 8.95 12.14 -27.58
C LEU A 514 9.91 13.34 -27.65
N ALA A 515 9.54 14.49 -27.09
CA ALA A 515 10.44 15.64 -26.95
C ALA A 515 10.68 15.94 -25.48
#